data_77036516a98b6ae9d6ae096b3794bf03
#
_entry.id   77036516a98b6ae9d6ae096b3794bf03
#
_cell.length_a   1.000
_cell.length_b   1.000
_cell.length_c   1.000
_cell.angle_alpha   90.00
_cell.angle_beta   90.00
_cell.angle_gamma   90.00
#
_symmetry.space_group_name_H-M   'P 1'
#
loop_
_entity.id
_entity.type
_entity.pdbx_description
1 polymer ?
#
loop_
_entity_poly.entity_id
_entity_poly.type
_entity_poly.pdbx_seq_one_letter_code
_entity_poly.pdbx_strand_id
1 'polypeptide(L)'
;YAENGYFTITTTLSRTMDSITIPVPNCFFGSRTSWIVYVMVKEHVENSYSGNISSYGRITVKKKWITDDSNHGPARIVLTYTQDGQQRSATRTITGDGTVYFDIRQGMTNCNISEDMTGLDGYVSTMTTSDDGKTFTFTNAKRQKLIVSKKSATGSDELPGAKLVVYSVGSDGTQSEIDSWKTESTPHEMQLSPGNYLLRETYAPAGYAMTSDITFTINSDFTVAVTSKSGKLDGQTLTVIDQP
;
A
#
# COMPACT_ATOMS: atom_id res chain seq x y z
N TYR A 1 -3.93 -18.42 25.94
CA TYR A 1 -4.51 -18.01 27.23
C TYR A 1 -4.84 -16.53 27.13
N ALA A 2 -6.11 -16.18 27.39
CA ALA A 2 -6.54 -14.79 27.39
C ALA A 2 -6.37 -14.24 28.81
N GLU A 3 -5.40 -13.39 29.03
CA GLU A 3 -5.43 -12.49 30.16
C GLU A 3 -6.35 -11.31 29.82
N ASN A 4 -7.31 -11.03 30.71
CA ASN A 4 -8.26 -9.92 30.63
C ASN A 4 -9.33 -10.00 29.50
N GLY A 5 -9.70 -11.21 29.06
CA GLY A 5 -10.80 -11.38 28.10
C GLY A 5 -10.47 -11.00 26.65
N TYR A 6 -9.21 -10.82 26.31
CA TYR A 6 -8.73 -10.61 24.95
C TYR A 6 -8.00 -11.83 24.42
N PHE A 7 -8.15 -12.12 23.15
CA PHE A 7 -7.33 -13.11 22.45
C PHE A 7 -6.83 -12.51 21.13
N THR A 8 -5.64 -12.93 20.73
CA THR A 8 -5.02 -12.48 19.48
C THR A 8 -5.00 -13.64 18.52
N ILE A 9 -5.54 -13.43 17.33
CA ILE A 9 -5.42 -14.33 16.19
C ILE A 9 -4.57 -13.63 15.15
N THR A 10 -3.45 -14.24 14.79
CA THR A 10 -2.62 -13.77 13.68
C THR A 10 -2.96 -14.61 12.46
N THR A 11 -3.37 -13.97 11.38
CA THR A 11 -3.59 -14.60 10.09
C THR A 11 -3.06 -13.72 8.98
N THR A 12 -2.62 -14.34 7.90
CA THR A 12 -2.18 -13.63 6.69
C THR A 12 -3.40 -13.47 5.79
N LEU A 13 -3.78 -12.22 5.53
CA LEU A 13 -4.85 -11.91 4.58
C LEU A 13 -4.26 -11.83 3.18
N SER A 14 -4.78 -12.62 2.24
CA SER A 14 -4.52 -12.40 0.82
C SER A 14 -5.52 -11.38 0.26
N ARG A 15 -5.14 -10.61 -0.76
CA ARG A 15 -5.99 -9.57 -1.38
C ARG A 15 -7.31 -10.10 -1.99
N THR A 16 -7.49 -11.41 -2.07
CA THR A 16 -8.65 -12.09 -2.65
C THR A 16 -9.61 -12.66 -1.62
N MET A 17 -9.48 -12.32 -0.34
CA MET A 17 -10.39 -12.83 0.69
C MET A 17 -11.62 -11.94 0.83
N ASP A 18 -12.77 -12.45 0.40
CA ASP A 18 -14.08 -11.82 0.61
C ASP A 18 -14.61 -11.99 2.04
N SER A 19 -14.02 -12.91 2.82
CA SER A 19 -14.39 -13.15 4.21
C SER A 19 -13.24 -13.76 5.01
N ILE A 20 -13.21 -13.48 6.30
CA ILE A 20 -12.32 -14.10 7.26
C ILE A 20 -13.12 -14.91 8.26
N THR A 21 -12.81 -16.19 8.42
CA THR A 21 -13.41 -17.02 9.48
C THR A 21 -12.47 -17.02 10.68
N ILE A 22 -12.94 -16.43 11.78
CA ILE A 22 -12.20 -16.40 13.04
C ILE A 22 -12.68 -17.56 13.90
N PRO A 23 -11.86 -18.60 14.17
CA PRO A 23 -12.24 -19.66 15.09
C PRO A 23 -12.30 -19.10 16.50
N VAL A 24 -13.51 -19.04 17.08
CA VAL A 24 -13.72 -18.63 18.47
C VAL A 24 -13.62 -19.87 19.35
N PRO A 25 -12.73 -19.92 20.35
CA PRO A 25 -12.65 -21.06 21.25
C PRO A 25 -13.96 -21.31 22.00
N ASN A 26 -14.37 -22.56 22.12
CA ASN A 26 -15.62 -22.98 22.79
C ASN A 26 -15.79 -22.51 24.24
N CYS A 27 -14.72 -22.08 24.89
CA CYS A 27 -14.76 -21.56 26.27
C CYS A 27 -15.39 -20.18 26.42
N PHE A 28 -15.75 -19.51 25.32
CA PHE A 28 -16.38 -18.17 25.34
C PHE A 28 -17.90 -18.18 25.23
N PHE A 29 -18.54 -19.32 25.08
CA PHE A 29 -20.00 -19.45 25.03
C PHE A 29 -20.63 -19.41 26.42
N GLY A 30 -20.51 -18.26 27.09
CA GLY A 30 -21.43 -17.88 28.15
C GLY A 30 -22.68 -17.25 27.55
N SER A 31 -23.67 -16.91 28.37
CA SER A 31 -25.02 -16.42 28.02
C SER A 31 -25.11 -15.09 27.25
N ARG A 32 -24.14 -14.73 26.42
CA ARG A 32 -24.16 -13.52 25.60
C ARG A 32 -24.49 -13.87 24.16
N THR A 33 -25.45 -13.14 23.62
CA THR A 33 -26.01 -13.34 22.26
C THR A 33 -25.25 -12.59 21.15
N SER A 34 -24.22 -11.79 21.47
CA SER A 34 -23.44 -11.03 20.47
C SER A 34 -22.01 -10.74 20.97
N TRP A 35 -21.07 -10.73 20.05
CA TRP A 35 -19.68 -10.35 20.26
C TRP A 35 -19.33 -9.21 19.33
N ILE A 36 -18.65 -8.20 19.85
CA ILE A 36 -18.04 -7.16 19.02
C ILE A 36 -16.58 -7.56 18.81
N VAL A 37 -16.23 -7.90 17.58
CA VAL A 37 -14.86 -8.20 17.18
C VAL A 37 -14.25 -6.94 16.59
N TYR A 38 -13.28 -6.35 17.27
CA TYR A 38 -12.47 -5.27 16.70
C TYR A 38 -11.32 -5.92 15.92
N VAL A 39 -11.41 -5.91 14.61
CA VAL A 39 -10.27 -6.28 13.75
C VAL A 39 -9.42 -5.02 13.60
N MET A 40 -8.34 -4.93 14.37
CA MET A 40 -7.29 -3.97 14.07
C MET A 40 -6.46 -4.56 12.92
N VAL A 41 -6.76 -4.15 11.71
CA VAL A 41 -5.84 -4.35 10.59
C VAL A 41 -4.68 -3.38 10.83
N LYS A 42 -3.62 -3.90 11.41
CA LYS A 42 -2.35 -3.20 11.39
C LYS A 42 -1.89 -3.31 9.95
N GLU A 43 -2.06 -2.26 9.17
CA GLU A 43 -1.42 -2.15 7.86
C GLU A 43 0.10 -2.14 8.07
N HIS A 44 0.63 -3.32 8.28
CA HIS A 44 1.98 -3.59 7.84
C HIS A 44 1.80 -4.01 6.39
N VAL A 45 1.68 -3.03 5.51
CA VAL A 45 1.82 -3.27 4.08
C VAL A 45 3.31 -3.56 3.85
N GLU A 46 3.72 -4.75 4.27
CA GLU A 46 4.83 -5.40 3.61
C GLU A 46 4.34 -5.66 2.19
N ASN A 47 4.62 -4.74 1.29
CA ASN A 47 4.54 -4.96 -0.14
C ASN A 47 5.66 -5.95 -0.54
N SER A 48 5.69 -7.11 0.09
CA SER A 48 6.52 -8.22 -0.32
C SER A 48 5.78 -8.98 -1.41
N TYR A 49 5.83 -8.45 -2.62
CA TYR A 49 5.48 -9.25 -3.78
C TYR A 49 6.42 -10.44 -3.81
N SER A 50 5.88 -11.63 -3.81
CA SER A 50 6.64 -12.86 -3.86
C SER A 50 6.17 -13.71 -5.04
N GLY A 51 7.12 -14.25 -5.80
CA GLY A 51 6.85 -15.12 -6.96
C GLY A 51 7.21 -16.55 -6.64
N ASN A 52 6.26 -17.47 -6.82
CA ASN A 52 6.50 -18.92 -6.70
C ASN A 52 7.23 -19.42 -7.95
N ILE A 53 8.29 -20.20 -7.76
CA ILE A 53 9.11 -20.74 -8.84
C ILE A 53 8.87 -22.26 -8.92
N SER A 54 8.28 -22.69 -10.01
CA SER A 54 7.91 -24.11 -10.23
C SER A 54 8.87 -24.87 -11.16
N SER A 55 9.86 -24.21 -11.75
CA SER A 55 10.77 -24.81 -12.74
C SER A 55 12.22 -24.74 -12.30
N TYR A 56 12.98 -25.81 -12.62
CA TYR A 56 14.45 -25.80 -12.46
C TYR A 56 15.12 -24.93 -13.52
N GLY A 57 16.35 -24.53 -13.22
CA GLY A 57 17.20 -23.75 -14.10
C GLY A 57 17.43 -22.35 -13.59
N ARG A 58 17.98 -21.50 -14.46
CA ARG A 58 18.28 -20.11 -14.12
C ARG A 58 17.00 -19.28 -14.18
N ILE A 59 16.76 -18.51 -13.12
CA ILE A 59 15.80 -17.41 -13.10
C ILE A 59 16.52 -16.07 -13.17
N THR A 60 15.88 -15.11 -13.82
CA THR A 60 16.37 -13.75 -13.99
C THR A 60 15.54 -12.82 -13.11
N VAL A 61 16.19 -11.99 -12.31
CA VAL A 61 15.51 -10.93 -11.54
C VAL A 61 15.99 -9.58 -12.01
N LYS A 62 15.09 -8.79 -12.54
CA LYS A 62 15.33 -7.41 -12.97
C LYS A 62 14.88 -6.46 -11.87
N LYS A 63 15.69 -5.42 -11.62
CA LYS A 63 15.35 -4.32 -10.74
C LYS A 63 15.18 -3.04 -11.54
N LYS A 64 14.08 -2.32 -11.24
CA LYS A 64 13.81 -0.97 -11.76
C LYS A 64 13.51 -0.03 -10.61
N TRP A 65 13.94 1.22 -10.77
CA TRP A 65 13.62 2.30 -9.87
C TRP A 65 12.86 3.40 -10.62
N ILE A 66 11.80 3.91 -10.00
CA ILE A 66 11.06 5.10 -10.43
C ILE A 66 11.26 6.12 -9.31
N THR A 67 12.33 6.92 -9.45
CA THR A 67 12.75 7.87 -8.43
C THR A 67 13.66 8.95 -9.04
N ASP A 68 13.61 10.14 -8.46
CA ASP A 68 14.56 11.24 -8.68
C ASP A 68 15.74 11.20 -7.68
N ASP A 69 15.72 10.28 -6.73
CA ASP A 69 16.72 10.10 -5.70
C ASP A 69 17.80 9.13 -6.16
N SER A 70 18.98 9.64 -6.45
CA SER A 70 20.14 8.82 -6.84
C SER A 70 20.77 8.04 -5.67
N ASN A 71 20.37 8.33 -4.44
CA ASN A 71 20.91 7.69 -3.22
C ASN A 71 19.87 6.84 -2.48
N HIS A 72 18.99 6.17 -3.23
CA HIS A 72 17.90 5.35 -2.67
C HIS A 72 18.34 4.07 -1.94
N GLY A 73 19.64 3.78 -1.90
CA GLY A 73 20.16 2.53 -1.34
C GLY A 73 20.03 1.33 -2.28
N PRO A 74 20.65 0.20 -1.91
CA PRO A 74 20.58 -1.03 -2.70
C PRO A 74 19.28 -1.79 -2.45
N ALA A 75 18.75 -2.45 -3.49
CA ALA A 75 17.72 -3.46 -3.37
C ALA A 75 18.33 -4.81 -2.99
N ARG A 76 17.71 -5.52 -2.05
CA ARG A 76 18.07 -6.88 -1.67
C ARG A 76 17.01 -7.85 -2.15
N ILE A 77 17.39 -8.72 -3.10
CA ILE A 77 16.53 -9.75 -3.63
C ILE A 77 16.83 -11.07 -2.90
N VAL A 78 15.82 -11.69 -2.35
CA VAL A 78 15.91 -12.89 -1.52
C VAL A 78 15.20 -14.05 -2.20
N LEU A 79 15.96 -15.12 -2.47
CA LEU A 79 15.39 -16.43 -2.82
C LEU A 79 15.29 -17.25 -1.54
N THR A 80 14.08 -17.70 -1.18
CA THR A 80 13.86 -18.69 -0.13
C THR A 80 13.50 -20.04 -0.77
N TYR A 81 13.95 -21.14 -0.18
CA TYR A 81 13.69 -22.48 -0.68
C TYR A 81 13.86 -23.53 0.43
N THR A 82 13.29 -24.71 0.22
CA THR A 82 13.52 -25.89 1.07
C THR A 82 14.45 -26.85 0.36
N GLN A 83 15.48 -27.31 1.05
CA GLN A 83 16.41 -28.34 0.59
C GLN A 83 16.75 -29.29 1.73
N ASP A 84 16.69 -30.59 1.49
CA ASP A 84 16.93 -31.63 2.49
C ASP A 84 16.08 -31.44 3.78
N GLY A 85 14.80 -31.03 3.58
CA GLY A 85 13.87 -30.72 4.68
C GLY A 85 14.16 -29.45 5.46
N GLN A 86 15.20 -28.68 5.10
CA GLN A 86 15.62 -27.45 5.76
C GLN A 86 15.26 -26.23 4.91
N GLN A 87 14.71 -25.19 5.55
CA GLN A 87 14.49 -23.90 4.92
C GLN A 87 15.80 -23.15 4.78
N ARG A 88 16.08 -22.62 3.61
CA ARG A 88 17.29 -21.87 3.25
C ARG A 88 16.95 -20.60 2.49
N SER A 89 17.91 -19.68 2.44
CA SER A 89 17.80 -18.47 1.64
C SER A 89 19.11 -18.13 0.95
N ALA A 90 19.00 -17.40 -0.16
CA ALA A 90 20.12 -16.79 -0.87
C ALA A 90 19.76 -15.36 -1.25
N THR A 91 20.65 -14.40 -0.98
CA THR A 91 20.41 -12.98 -1.24
C THR A 91 21.32 -12.47 -2.35
N ARG A 92 20.80 -11.58 -3.19
CA ARG A 92 21.55 -10.78 -4.17
C ARG A 92 21.21 -9.31 -3.96
N THR A 93 22.24 -8.46 -4.08
CA THR A 93 22.11 -7.00 -3.94
C THR A 93 22.26 -6.35 -5.30
N ILE A 94 21.41 -5.38 -5.59
CA ILE A 94 21.43 -4.60 -6.83
C ILE A 94 21.45 -3.12 -6.45
N THR A 95 22.44 -2.39 -6.94
CA THR A 95 22.49 -0.93 -6.78
C THR A 95 22.00 -0.28 -8.06
N GLY A 96 20.90 0.49 -7.97
CA GLY A 96 20.25 1.08 -9.13
C GLY A 96 19.44 0.07 -9.96
N ASP A 97 19.19 0.41 -11.23
CA ASP A 97 18.59 -0.51 -12.20
C ASP A 97 19.59 -1.61 -12.55
N GLY A 98 19.12 -2.85 -12.63
CA GLY A 98 20.03 -3.95 -12.89
C GLY A 98 19.36 -5.32 -12.97
N THR A 99 20.21 -6.34 -13.07
CA THR A 99 19.77 -7.74 -13.20
C THR A 99 20.65 -8.64 -12.36
N VAL A 100 20.03 -9.57 -11.63
CA VAL A 100 20.70 -10.66 -10.92
C VAL A 100 20.07 -12.00 -11.31
N TYR A 101 20.79 -13.07 -11.00
CA TYR A 101 20.40 -14.43 -11.36
C TYR A 101 20.40 -15.34 -10.14
N PHE A 102 19.48 -16.29 -10.12
CA PHE A 102 19.48 -17.41 -9.18
C PHE A 102 19.35 -18.72 -9.98
N ASP A 103 20.09 -19.74 -9.57
CA ASP A 103 20.01 -21.05 -10.17
C ASP A 103 19.19 -21.98 -9.27
N ILE A 104 18.00 -22.40 -9.75
CA ILE A 104 17.14 -23.35 -9.08
C ILE A 104 17.57 -24.76 -9.46
N ARG A 105 18.09 -25.52 -8.50
CA ARG A 105 18.66 -26.83 -8.69
C ARG A 105 17.68 -27.94 -8.29
N GLN A 106 17.91 -29.12 -8.81
CA GLN A 106 17.21 -30.31 -8.37
C GLN A 106 17.36 -30.50 -6.84
N GLY A 107 16.26 -30.84 -6.16
CA GLY A 107 16.20 -30.96 -4.69
C GLY A 107 15.80 -29.66 -3.99
N MET A 108 15.77 -28.52 -4.68
CA MET A 108 15.19 -27.29 -4.14
C MET A 108 13.67 -27.30 -4.38
N THR A 109 12.90 -27.12 -3.33
CA THR A 109 11.43 -27.07 -3.36
C THR A 109 10.92 -25.81 -2.65
N ASN A 110 9.66 -25.46 -2.83
CA ASN A 110 9.06 -24.27 -2.25
C ASN A 110 9.89 -23.00 -2.51
N CYS A 111 10.43 -22.88 -3.73
CA CYS A 111 11.24 -21.76 -4.14
C CYS A 111 10.36 -20.51 -4.29
N ASN A 112 10.75 -19.43 -3.62
CA ASN A 112 10.06 -18.17 -3.65
C ASN A 112 11.06 -17.03 -3.75
N ILE A 113 10.77 -16.02 -4.60
CA ILE A 113 11.59 -14.82 -4.79
C ILE A 113 10.86 -13.60 -4.23
N SER A 114 11.55 -12.77 -3.47
CA SER A 114 11.01 -11.56 -2.87
C SER A 114 12.06 -10.45 -2.83
N GLU A 115 11.63 -9.22 -2.63
CA GLU A 115 12.50 -8.10 -2.29
C GLU A 115 12.39 -7.80 -0.80
N ASP A 116 13.53 -7.64 -0.13
CA ASP A 116 13.59 -7.15 1.24
C ASP A 116 13.53 -5.61 1.22
N MET A 117 12.42 -5.06 1.69
CA MET A 117 12.15 -3.63 1.72
C MET A 117 12.71 -2.91 2.95
N THR A 118 13.48 -3.57 3.79
CA THR A 118 14.09 -2.95 4.99
C THR A 118 14.97 -1.77 4.60
N GLY A 119 14.67 -0.60 5.13
CA GLY A 119 15.37 0.66 4.82
C GLY A 119 14.93 1.34 3.52
N LEU A 120 13.81 0.89 2.93
CA LEU A 120 13.20 1.47 1.73
C LEU A 120 11.80 2.05 2.02
N ASP A 121 11.61 2.63 3.22
CA ASP A 121 10.29 3.08 3.72
C ASP A 121 9.63 4.15 2.84
N GLY A 122 10.43 4.91 2.08
CA GLY A 122 9.93 5.92 1.12
C GLY A 122 9.48 5.36 -0.22
N TYR A 123 9.53 4.03 -0.41
CA TYR A 123 9.24 3.37 -1.68
C TYR A 123 8.12 2.37 -1.57
N VAL A 124 7.47 2.11 -2.70
CA VAL A 124 6.55 1.00 -2.89
C VAL A 124 7.14 0.08 -3.93
N SER A 125 7.26 -1.21 -3.62
CA SER A 125 7.67 -2.23 -4.57
C SER A 125 6.46 -2.83 -5.27
N THR A 126 6.60 -3.11 -6.55
CA THR A 126 5.67 -3.94 -7.33
C THR A 126 6.47 -5.01 -8.05
N MET A 127 5.83 -6.15 -8.36
CA MET A 127 6.47 -7.24 -9.08
C MET A 127 5.63 -7.66 -10.28
N THR A 128 6.29 -7.93 -11.40
CA THR A 128 5.71 -8.61 -12.56
C THR A 128 6.52 -9.86 -12.88
N THR A 129 5.85 -10.88 -13.41
CA THR A 129 6.48 -12.14 -13.81
C THR A 129 6.25 -12.35 -15.31
N SER A 130 7.27 -12.82 -16.03
CA SER A 130 7.13 -13.24 -17.42
C SER A 130 6.25 -14.48 -17.58
N ASP A 131 5.67 -14.69 -18.76
CA ASP A 131 4.76 -15.79 -19.04
C ASP A 131 5.40 -17.18 -18.82
N ASP A 132 6.71 -17.29 -19.01
CA ASP A 132 7.48 -18.53 -18.76
C ASP A 132 7.83 -18.75 -17.28
N GLY A 133 7.48 -17.78 -16.40
CA GLY A 133 7.77 -17.85 -14.96
C GLY A 133 9.25 -17.77 -14.59
N LYS A 134 10.12 -17.33 -15.52
CA LYS A 134 11.59 -17.32 -15.32
C LYS A 134 12.19 -15.93 -15.14
N THR A 135 11.43 -14.88 -15.44
CA THR A 135 11.87 -13.50 -15.24
C THR A 135 10.92 -12.79 -14.29
N PHE A 136 11.46 -12.24 -13.20
CA PHE A 136 10.77 -11.43 -12.21
C PHE A 136 11.30 -10.01 -12.30
N THR A 137 10.41 -9.03 -12.41
CA THR A 137 10.80 -7.63 -12.42
C THR A 137 10.24 -6.94 -11.18
N PHE A 138 11.10 -6.52 -10.26
CA PHE A 138 10.74 -5.68 -9.12
C PHE A 138 10.93 -4.22 -9.50
N THR A 139 9.88 -3.43 -9.31
CA THR A 139 9.89 -1.98 -9.56
C THR A 139 9.61 -1.25 -8.27
N ASN A 140 10.57 -0.45 -7.78
CA ASN A 140 10.36 0.43 -6.64
C ASN A 140 10.04 1.84 -7.13
N ALA A 141 8.88 2.34 -6.74
CA ALA A 141 8.47 3.71 -7.01
C ALA A 141 8.53 4.53 -5.71
N LYS A 142 9.18 5.68 -5.76
CA LYS A 142 9.19 6.65 -4.66
C LYS A 142 7.76 7.12 -4.37
N ARG A 143 7.45 7.36 -3.10
CA ARG A 143 6.18 7.97 -2.70
C ARG A 143 6.30 9.49 -2.77
N GLN A 144 5.26 10.12 -3.30
CA GLN A 144 5.13 11.57 -3.34
C GLN A 144 4.35 12.06 -2.13
N LYS A 145 4.90 13.04 -1.40
CA LYS A 145 4.16 13.74 -0.35
C LYS A 145 3.04 14.56 -0.98
N LEU A 146 1.82 14.42 -0.46
CA LEU A 146 0.67 15.27 -0.74
C LEU A 146 0.15 15.84 0.58
N ILE A 147 -0.14 17.14 0.59
CA ILE A 147 -0.77 17.83 1.70
C ILE A 147 -2.20 18.16 1.29
N VAL A 148 -3.18 17.73 2.08
CA VAL A 148 -4.58 18.06 1.84
C VAL A 148 -5.03 19.11 2.86
N SER A 149 -5.38 20.29 2.35
CA SER A 149 -5.87 21.43 3.12
C SER A 149 -7.38 21.57 2.89
N LYS A 150 -8.18 21.59 3.95
CA LYS A 150 -9.62 21.79 3.89
C LYS A 150 -9.98 23.20 4.32
N LYS A 151 -10.64 23.96 3.45
CA LYS A 151 -10.96 25.38 3.72
C LYS A 151 -12.41 25.70 3.39
N SER A 152 -12.91 26.79 3.98
CA SER A 152 -14.14 27.46 3.55
C SER A 152 -13.85 28.38 2.35
N ALA A 153 -14.82 28.57 1.47
CA ALA A 153 -14.71 29.51 0.36
C ALA A 153 -14.51 30.98 0.82
N THR A 154 -14.90 31.29 2.05
CA THR A 154 -14.82 32.64 2.65
C THR A 154 -13.70 32.79 3.68
N GLY A 155 -12.97 31.73 3.98
CA GLY A 155 -11.94 31.70 5.03
C GLY A 155 -10.57 31.25 4.52
N SER A 156 -9.52 31.66 5.24
CA SER A 156 -8.12 31.25 4.98
C SER A 156 -7.67 30.08 5.86
N ASP A 157 -8.36 29.88 7.01
CA ASP A 157 -7.98 28.88 8.00
C ASP A 157 -8.47 27.49 7.60
N GLU A 158 -7.86 26.46 8.18
CA GLU A 158 -8.33 25.09 8.02
C GLU A 158 -9.75 24.94 8.58
N LEU A 159 -10.59 24.18 7.87
CA LEU A 159 -11.98 23.91 8.24
C LEU A 159 -12.09 22.53 8.91
N PRO A 160 -12.20 22.48 10.26
CA PRO A 160 -12.31 21.20 10.96
C PRO A 160 -13.69 20.58 10.81
N GLY A 161 -13.77 19.26 10.96
CA GLY A 161 -15.01 18.53 11.12
C GLY A 161 -15.51 17.81 9.85
N ALA A 162 -14.94 18.07 8.68
CA ALA A 162 -15.22 17.29 7.47
C ALA A 162 -14.67 15.87 7.60
N LYS A 163 -15.30 14.90 6.92
CA LYS A 163 -14.70 13.57 6.73
C LYS A 163 -14.29 13.40 5.28
N LEU A 164 -13.00 13.20 5.07
CA LEU A 164 -12.40 12.99 3.77
C LEU A 164 -11.90 11.55 3.65
N VAL A 165 -11.99 11.00 2.44
CA VAL A 165 -11.52 9.67 2.08
C VAL A 165 -10.78 9.75 0.76
N VAL A 166 -9.61 9.11 0.68
CA VAL A 166 -8.85 8.97 -0.56
C VAL A 166 -8.90 7.53 -1.04
N TYR A 167 -9.21 7.36 -2.31
CA TYR A 167 -9.22 6.08 -3.00
C TYR A 167 -8.13 6.05 -4.06
N SER A 168 -7.47 4.93 -4.21
CA SER A 168 -6.74 4.61 -5.45
C SER A 168 -7.74 4.15 -6.51
N VAL A 169 -7.50 4.53 -7.78
CA VAL A 169 -8.38 4.19 -8.90
C VAL A 169 -7.61 3.32 -9.88
N GLY A 170 -8.05 2.08 -10.03
CA GLY A 170 -7.50 1.13 -10.99
C GLY A 170 -7.81 1.52 -12.44
N SER A 171 -7.10 0.92 -13.40
CA SER A 171 -7.33 1.13 -14.84
C SER A 171 -8.73 0.69 -15.31
N ASP A 172 -9.36 -0.20 -14.56
CA ASP A 172 -10.73 -0.67 -14.75
C ASP A 172 -11.78 0.19 -14.03
N GLY A 173 -11.35 1.27 -13.35
CA GLY A 173 -12.20 2.16 -12.55
C GLY A 173 -12.49 1.66 -11.14
N THR A 174 -11.96 0.52 -10.73
CA THR A 174 -12.09 -0.01 -9.36
C THR A 174 -11.49 0.97 -8.37
N GLN A 175 -12.24 1.29 -7.31
CA GLN A 175 -11.82 2.18 -6.23
C GLN A 175 -11.46 1.36 -4.99
N SER A 176 -10.28 1.62 -4.41
CA SER A 176 -9.84 1.02 -3.15
C SER A 176 -9.46 2.13 -2.18
N GLU A 177 -10.09 2.16 -1.00
CA GLU A 177 -9.78 3.12 0.06
C GLU A 177 -8.34 2.94 0.51
N ILE A 178 -7.58 4.05 0.59
CA ILE A 178 -6.18 4.07 1.01
C ILE A 178 -5.96 4.93 2.24
N ASP A 179 -6.82 5.93 2.48
CA ASP A 179 -6.75 6.78 3.67
C ASP A 179 -8.10 7.41 3.95
N SER A 180 -8.44 7.61 5.23
CA SER A 180 -9.62 8.36 5.66
C SER A 180 -9.39 9.06 6.99
N TRP A 181 -9.81 10.33 7.08
CA TRP A 181 -9.62 11.13 8.29
C TRP A 181 -10.75 12.15 8.49
N LYS A 182 -10.83 12.67 9.70
CA LYS A 182 -11.61 13.85 10.02
C LYS A 182 -10.68 15.06 9.99
N THR A 183 -11.09 16.14 9.29
CA THR A 183 -10.27 17.37 9.20
C THR A 183 -10.17 18.06 10.56
N GLU A 184 -9.00 18.62 10.79
CA GLU A 184 -8.62 19.35 12.01
C GLU A 184 -8.16 20.76 11.66
N SER A 185 -7.55 21.47 12.63
CA SER A 185 -6.98 22.81 12.44
C SER A 185 -5.64 22.81 11.70
N THR A 186 -5.15 21.64 11.30
CA THR A 186 -3.93 21.47 10.50
C THR A 186 -4.23 20.65 9.27
N PRO A 187 -3.54 20.90 8.12
CA PRO A 187 -3.65 20.05 6.94
C PRO A 187 -3.25 18.60 7.22
N HIS A 188 -3.83 17.68 6.46
CA HIS A 188 -3.47 16.27 6.50
C HIS A 188 -2.35 15.97 5.51
N GLU A 189 -1.33 15.21 5.94
CA GLU A 189 -0.20 14.82 5.12
C GLU A 189 -0.26 13.32 4.81
N MET A 190 -0.06 12.97 3.54
CA MET A 190 0.02 11.58 3.09
C MET A 190 1.17 11.37 2.12
N GLN A 191 1.55 10.13 1.90
CA GLN A 191 2.54 9.73 0.91
C GLN A 191 1.91 8.75 -0.08
N LEU A 192 1.92 9.11 -1.36
CA LEU A 192 1.26 8.36 -2.43
C LEU A 192 2.26 7.90 -3.49
N SER A 193 2.03 6.72 -4.02
CA SER A 193 2.77 6.20 -5.19
C SER A 193 2.25 6.83 -6.48
N PRO A 194 3.00 6.79 -7.60
CA PRO A 194 2.45 7.11 -8.90
C PRO A 194 1.17 6.31 -9.20
N GLY A 195 0.11 6.99 -9.64
CA GLY A 195 -1.20 6.39 -9.86
C GLY A 195 -2.33 7.42 -9.93
N ASN A 196 -3.56 6.93 -10.17
CA ASN A 196 -4.77 7.73 -10.20
C ASN A 196 -5.51 7.65 -8.87
N TYR A 197 -6.05 8.77 -8.44
CA TYR A 197 -6.67 8.90 -7.13
C TYR A 197 -7.97 9.70 -7.19
N LEU A 198 -8.85 9.42 -6.23
CA LEU A 198 -10.08 10.13 -5.97
C LEU A 198 -10.11 10.56 -4.51
N LEU A 199 -10.25 11.84 -4.24
CA LEU A 199 -10.57 12.36 -2.92
C LEU A 199 -12.06 12.67 -2.86
N ARG A 200 -12.75 12.11 -1.88
CA ARG A 200 -14.18 12.28 -1.64
C ARG A 200 -14.42 12.84 -0.25
N GLU A 201 -15.25 13.86 -0.17
CA GLU A 201 -15.83 14.28 1.08
C GLU A 201 -17.10 13.44 1.36
N THR A 202 -17.11 12.75 2.50
CA THR A 202 -18.25 11.90 2.90
C THR A 202 -19.12 12.56 3.97
N TYR A 203 -18.62 13.63 4.58
CA TYR A 203 -19.33 14.45 5.54
C TYR A 203 -18.77 15.87 5.54
N ALA A 204 -19.65 16.87 5.38
CA ALA A 204 -19.28 18.30 5.53
C ALA A 204 -19.60 18.80 6.94
N PRO A 205 -18.85 19.80 7.47
CA PRO A 205 -19.20 20.44 8.73
C PRO A 205 -20.57 21.15 8.66
N ALA A 206 -21.20 21.32 9.81
CA ALA A 206 -22.49 21.99 9.89
C ALA A 206 -22.43 23.42 9.28
N GLY A 207 -23.39 23.74 8.39
CA GLY A 207 -23.45 25.01 7.68
C GLY A 207 -22.66 25.03 6.36
N TYR A 208 -22.07 23.91 5.93
CA TYR A 208 -21.35 23.80 4.66
C TYR A 208 -21.92 22.73 3.77
N ALA A 209 -21.86 22.96 2.46
CA ALA A 209 -22.21 21.96 1.45
C ALA A 209 -20.97 21.08 1.15
N MET A 210 -21.20 19.76 0.97
CA MET A 210 -20.14 18.86 0.56
C MET A 210 -19.53 19.26 -0.78
N THR A 211 -18.20 19.22 -0.87
CA THR A 211 -17.52 19.41 -2.14
C THR A 211 -17.71 18.20 -3.07
N SER A 212 -17.65 18.44 -4.38
CA SER A 212 -17.64 17.35 -5.36
C SER A 212 -16.34 16.56 -5.30
N ASP A 213 -16.39 15.30 -5.73
CA ASP A 213 -15.21 14.46 -5.86
C ASP A 213 -14.06 15.16 -6.59
N ILE A 214 -12.85 15.04 -6.06
CA ILE A 214 -11.62 15.57 -6.64
C ILE A 214 -10.79 14.42 -7.17
N THR A 215 -10.62 14.37 -8.50
CA THR A 215 -9.73 13.41 -9.15
C THR A 215 -8.36 14.03 -9.40
N PHE A 216 -7.32 13.27 -9.07
CA PHE A 216 -5.94 13.69 -9.26
C PHE A 216 -5.04 12.49 -9.61
N THR A 217 -3.90 12.78 -10.19
CA THR A 217 -2.89 11.79 -10.59
C THR A 217 -1.55 12.17 -10.00
N ILE A 218 -0.86 11.20 -9.44
CA ILE A 218 0.58 11.29 -9.18
C ILE A 218 1.26 10.67 -10.39
N ASN A 219 1.97 11.47 -11.17
CA ASN A 219 2.69 11.01 -12.35
C ASN A 219 3.97 10.24 -11.99
N SER A 220 4.53 9.51 -12.95
CA SER A 220 5.79 8.78 -12.75
C SER A 220 7.01 9.71 -12.53
N ASP A 221 6.91 10.98 -12.89
CA ASP A 221 7.90 12.03 -12.60
C ASP A 221 7.63 12.74 -11.26
N PHE A 222 6.72 12.21 -10.45
CA PHE A 222 6.29 12.71 -9.14
C PHE A 222 5.56 14.05 -9.15
N THR A 223 5.17 14.55 -10.32
CA THR A 223 4.27 15.70 -10.40
C THR A 223 2.85 15.30 -10.05
N VAL A 224 2.12 16.20 -9.40
CA VAL A 224 0.70 16.04 -9.08
C VAL A 224 -0.12 16.78 -10.13
N ALA A 225 -1.11 16.13 -10.70
CA ALA A 225 -2.05 16.74 -11.63
C ALA A 225 -3.48 16.58 -11.11
N VAL A 226 -4.19 17.70 -10.92
CA VAL A 226 -5.62 17.69 -10.55
C VAL A 226 -6.45 17.84 -11.82
N THR A 227 -7.37 16.92 -12.05
CA THR A 227 -8.20 16.88 -13.26
C THR A 227 -9.61 17.42 -13.02
N SER A 228 -10.07 17.48 -11.76
CA SER A 228 -11.38 18.03 -11.40
C SER A 228 -11.32 19.55 -11.16
N LYS A 229 -12.45 20.24 -11.34
CA LYS A 229 -12.58 21.68 -11.09
C LYS A 229 -12.69 22.04 -9.61
N SER A 230 -12.98 21.08 -8.75
CA SER A 230 -13.27 21.30 -7.32
C SER A 230 -12.03 21.35 -6.43
N GLY A 231 -10.87 20.94 -6.96
CA GLY A 231 -9.58 20.96 -6.25
C GLY A 231 -8.65 22.02 -6.81
N LYS A 232 -7.95 22.74 -5.92
CA LYS A 232 -6.88 23.65 -6.29
C LYS A 232 -5.55 23.10 -5.80
N LEU A 233 -4.63 22.91 -6.70
CA LEU A 233 -3.27 22.47 -6.38
C LEU A 233 -2.32 23.67 -6.38
N ASP A 234 -1.51 23.75 -5.32
CA ASP A 234 -0.39 24.69 -5.20
C ASP A 234 0.82 23.93 -4.64
N GLY A 235 1.82 23.71 -5.49
CA GLY A 235 2.95 22.83 -5.17
C GLY A 235 2.48 21.41 -4.83
N GLN A 236 2.67 20.99 -3.58
CA GLN A 236 2.24 19.69 -3.05
C GLN A 236 0.93 19.76 -2.25
N THR A 237 0.29 20.96 -2.20
CA THR A 237 -0.93 21.17 -1.41
C THR A 237 -2.16 21.14 -2.29
N LEU A 238 -3.02 20.17 -2.05
CA LEU A 238 -4.35 20.07 -2.63
C LEU A 238 -5.36 20.74 -1.67
N THR A 239 -5.94 21.85 -2.10
CA THR A 239 -6.96 22.55 -1.31
C THR A 239 -8.37 22.08 -1.72
N VAL A 240 -9.14 21.65 -0.74
CA VAL A 240 -10.54 21.26 -0.82
C VAL A 240 -11.39 22.37 -0.22
N ILE A 241 -12.34 22.91 -0.99
CA ILE A 241 -13.08 24.12 -0.61
C ILE A 241 -14.57 23.81 -0.47
N ASP A 242 -15.13 24.10 0.72
CA ASP A 242 -16.58 24.04 0.96
C ASP A 242 -17.23 25.40 0.79
N GLN A 243 -18.43 25.37 0.28
CA GLN A 243 -19.30 26.53 0.20
C GLN A 243 -20.18 26.60 1.48
N PRO A 244 -20.33 27.81 2.09
CA PRO A 244 -21.24 28.02 3.21
C PRO A 244 -22.71 27.78 2.85
#